data_8305ee00557f2101953b54b369bdcded
#
_entry.id   8305ee00557f2101953b54b369bdcded
#
_cell.length_a   1.000
_cell.length_b   1.000
_cell.length_c   1.000
_cell.angle_alpha   90.00
_cell.angle_beta   90.00
_cell.angle_gamma   90.00
#
_symmetry.space_group_name_H-M   'P 1'
#
loop_
_entity.id
_entity.type
_entity.pdbx_description
1 polymer ?
#
loop_
_entity_poly.entity_id
_entity_poly.type
_entity_poly.pdbx_seq_one_letter_code
_entity_poly.pdbx_strand_id
1 'polypeptide(L)'
;MKRATALALVSVVSFSVLSGAALAQSAKSLVGAWTLVDVGDTYGKNPRGSLMFDGSGRYTLTITRSDLPKFAANSRVKGTAAENQAVVGGSISHFGRYEVKDNNLILKIEGSTFPNWNGTSQERPLTVAKDELRYKVAVPSAGAGTGSNEVVWKRAK
;
A
#
# COMPACT_ATOMS: atom_id res chain seq x y z
N MET A 1 -9.33 3.64 -80.35
CA MET A 1 -8.43 3.31 -79.22
C MET A 1 -8.92 4.06 -77.97
N LYS A 2 -9.65 3.39 -77.05
CA LYS A 2 -10.21 3.97 -75.80
C LYS A 2 -9.34 3.52 -74.66
N ARG A 3 -8.69 4.45 -73.99
CA ARG A 3 -7.89 4.18 -72.75
C ARG A 3 -8.84 4.25 -71.55
N ALA A 4 -8.99 3.15 -70.83
CA ALA A 4 -9.69 3.08 -69.54
C ALA A 4 -8.72 3.41 -68.44
N THR A 5 -9.02 4.44 -67.66
CA THR A 5 -8.26 4.85 -66.47
C THR A 5 -8.91 4.19 -65.25
N ALA A 6 -8.19 3.27 -64.61
CA ALA A 6 -8.64 2.64 -63.36
C ALA A 6 -8.30 3.54 -62.17
N LEU A 7 -9.33 3.96 -61.44
CA LEU A 7 -9.20 4.67 -60.16
C LEU A 7 -9.03 3.64 -59.03
N ALA A 8 -7.87 3.63 -58.39
CA ALA A 8 -7.66 2.81 -57.21
C ALA A 8 -8.15 3.57 -55.96
N LEU A 9 -9.16 3.03 -55.30
CA LEU A 9 -9.64 3.51 -53.99
C LEU A 9 -8.69 2.99 -52.91
N VAL A 10 -7.93 3.88 -52.29
CA VAL A 10 -7.14 3.57 -51.07
C VAL A 10 -8.05 3.79 -49.87
N SER A 11 -8.52 2.70 -49.25
CA SER A 11 -9.24 2.73 -47.99
C SER A 11 -8.23 2.93 -46.82
N VAL A 12 -8.20 4.11 -46.21
CA VAL A 12 -7.46 4.39 -44.99
C VAL A 12 -8.28 3.85 -43.83
N VAL A 13 -7.85 2.72 -43.26
CA VAL A 13 -8.40 2.19 -41.99
C VAL A 13 -7.78 2.97 -40.85
N SER A 14 -8.52 3.91 -40.29
CA SER A 14 -8.12 4.63 -39.09
C SER A 14 -8.23 3.72 -37.86
N PHE A 15 -7.13 3.23 -37.34
CA PHE A 15 -7.04 2.53 -36.06
C PHE A 15 -7.18 3.57 -34.94
N SER A 16 -8.38 3.69 -34.39
CA SER A 16 -8.60 4.48 -33.16
C SER A 16 -8.01 3.73 -31.99
N VAL A 17 -6.82 4.13 -31.55
CA VAL A 17 -6.23 3.68 -30.29
C VAL A 17 -7.07 4.31 -29.17
N LEU A 18 -7.98 3.56 -28.55
CA LEU A 18 -8.58 3.93 -27.28
C LEU A 18 -7.47 3.92 -26.23
N SER A 19 -6.86 5.09 -26.02
CA SER A 19 -6.06 5.34 -24.83
C SER A 19 -7.01 5.31 -23.65
N GLY A 20 -7.10 4.18 -22.96
CA GLY A 20 -7.80 4.07 -21.68
C GLY A 20 -7.14 5.04 -20.71
N ALA A 21 -7.77 6.20 -20.50
CA ALA A 21 -7.35 7.12 -19.44
C ALA A 21 -7.44 6.34 -18.12
N ALA A 22 -6.28 6.02 -17.54
CA ALA A 22 -6.21 5.48 -16.19
C ALA A 22 -6.86 6.52 -15.27
N LEU A 23 -8.04 6.20 -14.74
CA LEU A 23 -8.73 7.08 -13.80
C LEU A 23 -7.82 7.30 -12.60
N ALA A 24 -7.45 8.55 -12.33
CA ALA A 24 -6.66 8.91 -11.16
C ALA A 24 -7.35 8.39 -9.90
N GLN A 25 -6.59 7.71 -9.03
CA GLN A 25 -7.10 7.22 -7.76
C GLN A 25 -7.54 8.41 -6.90
N SER A 26 -8.67 8.30 -6.21
CA SER A 26 -9.18 9.37 -5.34
C SER A 26 -9.11 8.96 -3.87
N ALA A 27 -8.95 9.93 -2.97
CA ALA A 27 -8.97 9.69 -1.53
C ALA A 27 -10.27 9.00 -1.08
N LYS A 28 -11.41 9.26 -1.74
CA LYS A 28 -12.69 8.63 -1.45
C LYS A 28 -12.68 7.13 -1.66
N SER A 29 -11.90 6.62 -2.63
CA SER A 29 -11.81 5.18 -2.89
C SER A 29 -11.09 4.41 -1.78
N LEU A 30 -10.33 5.11 -0.93
CA LEU A 30 -9.62 4.51 0.21
C LEU A 30 -10.47 4.41 1.46
N VAL A 31 -11.47 5.29 1.64
CA VAL A 31 -12.25 5.38 2.89
C VAL A 31 -12.82 4.02 3.28
N GLY A 32 -12.59 3.64 4.53
CA GLY A 32 -13.03 2.39 5.13
C GLY A 32 -11.89 1.60 5.77
N ALA A 33 -12.19 0.37 6.15
CA ALA A 33 -11.27 -0.56 6.78
C ALA A 33 -10.73 -1.58 5.75
N TRP A 34 -9.47 -1.95 5.94
CA TRP A 34 -8.73 -2.87 5.08
C TRP A 34 -7.99 -3.89 5.93
N THR A 35 -8.02 -5.15 5.50
CA THR A 35 -7.29 -6.26 6.12
C THR A 35 -6.06 -6.59 5.28
N LEU A 36 -4.93 -6.84 5.92
CA LEU A 36 -3.69 -7.21 5.26
C LEU A 36 -3.84 -8.56 4.54
N VAL A 37 -3.34 -8.61 3.30
CA VAL A 37 -3.25 -9.83 2.48
C VAL A 37 -1.81 -10.26 2.35
N ASP A 38 -0.92 -9.32 2.01
CA ASP A 38 0.49 -9.58 1.77
C ASP A 38 1.35 -8.36 2.08
N VAL A 39 2.57 -8.59 2.55
CA VAL A 39 3.58 -7.56 2.84
C VAL A 39 4.99 -8.08 2.55
N GLY A 40 5.11 -9.13 1.72
CA GLY A 40 6.35 -9.85 1.49
C GLY A 40 6.86 -10.54 2.78
N ASP A 41 8.16 -10.77 2.86
CA ASP A 41 8.76 -11.60 3.93
C ASP A 41 9.05 -10.85 5.24
N THR A 42 8.87 -9.52 5.26
CA THR A 42 9.28 -8.65 6.39
C THR A 42 8.66 -9.07 7.72
N TYR A 43 7.41 -9.53 7.70
CA TYR A 43 6.66 -9.92 8.91
C TYR A 43 6.40 -11.43 8.99
N GLY A 44 7.23 -12.25 8.35
CA GLY A 44 7.14 -13.70 8.39
C GLY A 44 5.88 -14.25 7.70
N LYS A 45 5.51 -15.49 8.04
CA LYS A 45 4.35 -16.17 7.43
C LYS A 45 3.03 -15.68 8.05
N ASN A 46 2.03 -15.45 7.20
CA ASN A 46 0.67 -15.07 7.59
C ASN A 46 0.61 -13.87 8.56
N PRO A 47 1.23 -12.73 8.25
CA PRO A 47 1.16 -11.55 9.10
C PRO A 47 -0.27 -11.07 9.24
N ARG A 48 -0.55 -10.34 10.31
CA ARG A 48 -1.86 -9.72 10.55
C ARG A 48 -1.72 -8.21 10.40
N GLY A 49 -2.73 -7.57 9.84
CA GLY A 49 -2.71 -6.12 9.72
C GLY A 49 -4.10 -5.53 9.53
N SER A 50 -4.22 -4.31 9.98
CA SER A 50 -5.39 -3.47 9.80
C SER A 50 -4.95 -2.09 9.33
N LEU A 51 -5.65 -1.56 8.35
CA LEU A 51 -5.47 -0.22 7.83
C LEU A 51 -6.85 0.43 7.72
N MET A 52 -6.98 1.63 8.24
CA MET A 52 -8.22 2.40 8.15
C MET A 52 -7.94 3.80 7.62
N PHE A 53 -8.81 4.23 6.72
CA PHE A 53 -8.86 5.60 6.23
C PHE A 53 -10.22 6.19 6.53
N ASP A 54 -10.28 7.37 7.12
CA ASP A 54 -11.53 8.08 7.31
C ASP A 54 -11.77 9.15 6.25
N GLY A 55 -13.00 9.66 6.18
CA GLY A 55 -13.38 10.70 5.22
C GLY A 55 -12.82 12.08 5.54
N SER A 56 -12.21 12.29 6.70
CA SER A 56 -11.58 13.55 7.11
C SER A 56 -10.10 13.64 6.75
N GLY A 57 -9.55 12.60 6.09
CA GLY A 57 -8.16 12.53 5.69
C GLY A 57 -7.22 12.00 6.78
N ARG A 58 -7.74 11.21 7.73
CA ARG A 58 -6.93 10.53 8.74
C ARG A 58 -6.80 9.05 8.45
N TYR A 59 -5.70 8.46 8.87
CA TYR A 59 -5.46 7.02 8.75
C TYR A 59 -4.83 6.45 10.00
N THR A 60 -4.99 5.14 10.18
CA THR A 60 -4.21 4.33 11.11
C THR A 60 -3.86 3.00 10.47
N LEU A 61 -2.65 2.51 10.74
CA LEU A 61 -2.12 1.26 10.23
C LEU A 61 -1.42 0.50 11.34
N THR A 62 -1.67 -0.82 11.38
CA THR A 62 -0.91 -1.75 12.23
C THR A 62 -0.65 -3.02 11.46
N ILE A 63 0.59 -3.51 11.50
CA ILE A 63 1.00 -4.82 10.97
C ILE A 63 1.78 -5.53 12.07
N THR A 64 1.51 -6.81 12.26
CA THR A 64 2.20 -7.67 13.21
C THR A 64 2.48 -9.04 12.62
N ARG A 65 3.59 -9.65 13.01
CA ARG A 65 3.81 -11.07 12.80
C ARG A 65 2.71 -11.88 13.51
N SER A 66 2.37 -13.04 12.98
CA SER A 66 1.39 -13.95 13.60
C SER A 66 1.96 -14.73 14.78
N ASP A 67 3.29 -14.86 14.84
CA ASP A 67 4.05 -15.68 15.79
C ASP A 67 4.79 -14.84 16.85
N LEU A 68 4.30 -13.62 17.16
CA LEU A 68 4.86 -12.83 18.25
C LEU A 68 4.77 -13.59 19.57
N PRO A 69 5.86 -13.64 20.38
CA PRO A 69 5.85 -14.29 21.68
C PRO A 69 4.93 -13.57 22.65
N LYS A 70 4.32 -14.34 23.55
CA LYS A 70 3.68 -13.77 24.73
C LYS A 70 4.76 -13.36 25.75
N PHE A 71 4.58 -12.23 26.42
CA PHE A 71 5.45 -11.85 27.52
C PHE A 71 5.26 -12.81 28.70
N ALA A 72 6.32 -13.52 29.11
CA ALA A 72 6.27 -14.49 30.22
C ALA A 72 5.81 -13.83 31.54
N ALA A 73 6.23 -12.58 31.78
CA ALA A 73 5.81 -11.79 32.93
C ALA A 73 4.38 -11.22 32.83
N ASN A 74 3.65 -11.49 31.74
CA ASN A 74 2.37 -10.86 31.43
C ASN A 74 2.40 -9.32 31.58
N SER A 75 3.54 -8.72 31.25
CA SER A 75 3.78 -7.27 31.38
C SER A 75 4.73 -6.82 30.27
N ARG A 76 4.29 -5.88 29.45
CA ARG A 76 5.09 -5.32 28.34
C ARG A 76 6.33 -4.53 28.84
N VAL A 77 6.30 -4.04 30.07
CA VAL A 77 7.42 -3.28 30.67
C VAL A 77 8.40 -4.16 31.42
N LYS A 78 8.07 -5.45 31.63
CA LYS A 78 8.93 -6.46 32.25
C LYS A 78 9.34 -7.55 31.25
N GLY A 79 9.24 -7.28 29.96
CA GLY A 79 9.69 -8.20 28.93
C GLY A 79 11.20 -8.41 28.97
N THR A 80 11.63 -9.62 28.67
CA THR A 80 13.05 -9.92 28.42
C THR A 80 13.54 -9.19 27.18
N ALA A 81 14.87 -9.05 27.03
CA ALA A 81 15.46 -8.44 25.83
C ALA A 81 15.01 -9.15 24.54
N ALA A 82 14.93 -10.48 24.55
CA ALA A 82 14.49 -11.27 23.40
C ALA A 82 13.01 -11.02 23.04
N GLU A 83 12.12 -10.98 24.04
CA GLU A 83 10.70 -10.68 23.84
C GLU A 83 10.52 -9.26 23.28
N ASN A 84 11.21 -8.27 23.84
CA ASN A 84 11.14 -6.89 23.37
C ASN A 84 11.66 -6.77 21.95
N GLN A 85 12.79 -7.40 21.62
CA GLN A 85 13.35 -7.41 20.27
C GLN A 85 12.39 -8.07 19.26
N ALA A 86 11.77 -9.20 19.64
CA ALA A 86 10.81 -9.89 18.79
C ALA A 86 9.57 -9.02 18.49
N VAL A 87 9.03 -8.33 19.50
CA VAL A 87 7.87 -7.43 19.33
C VAL A 87 8.24 -6.21 18.51
N VAL A 88 9.37 -5.55 18.79
CA VAL A 88 9.81 -4.37 18.02
C VAL A 88 10.12 -4.73 16.57
N GLY A 89 10.85 -5.81 16.32
CA GLY A 89 11.18 -6.27 14.97
C GLY A 89 9.99 -6.89 14.22
N GLY A 90 8.98 -7.36 14.94
CA GLY A 90 7.83 -8.08 14.40
C GLY A 90 6.55 -7.26 14.31
N SER A 91 6.59 -5.96 14.55
CA SER A 91 5.42 -5.11 14.47
C SER A 91 5.74 -3.69 14.00
N ILE A 92 4.78 -3.07 13.34
CA ILE A 92 4.77 -1.64 13.01
C ILE A 92 3.37 -1.09 13.18
N SER A 93 3.26 0.07 13.79
CA SER A 93 2.02 0.83 13.84
C SER A 93 2.33 2.30 13.62
N HIS A 94 1.51 2.97 12.84
CA HIS A 94 1.58 4.41 12.66
C HIS A 94 0.22 4.99 12.28
N PHE A 95 0.06 6.27 12.54
CA PHE A 95 -1.15 7.02 12.22
C PHE A 95 -0.81 8.46 11.83
N GLY A 96 -1.76 9.13 11.23
CA GLY A 96 -1.60 10.52 10.82
C GLY A 96 -2.64 10.94 9.80
N ARG A 97 -2.21 11.76 8.85
CA ARG A 97 -3.04 12.23 7.75
C ARG A 97 -2.63 11.59 6.43
N TYR A 98 -3.60 11.49 5.52
CA TYR A 98 -3.34 11.00 4.18
C TYR A 98 -3.95 11.91 3.11
N GLU A 99 -3.35 11.86 1.94
CA GLU A 99 -3.90 12.40 0.71
C GLU A 99 -3.53 11.49 -0.46
N VAL A 100 -4.26 11.60 -1.56
CA VAL A 100 -3.94 10.91 -2.82
C VAL A 100 -3.68 11.95 -3.88
N LYS A 101 -2.51 11.88 -4.50
CA LYS A 101 -2.09 12.78 -5.57
C LYS A 101 -1.31 11.99 -6.62
N ASP A 102 -1.66 12.16 -7.89
CA ASP A 102 -0.97 11.57 -9.04
C ASP A 102 -0.74 10.04 -8.91
N ASN A 103 -1.78 9.31 -8.44
CA ASN A 103 -1.74 7.88 -8.11
C ASN A 103 -0.71 7.51 -7.02
N ASN A 104 -0.33 8.45 -6.18
CA ASN A 104 0.46 8.19 -4.98
C ASN A 104 -0.38 8.41 -3.73
N LEU A 105 -0.23 7.51 -2.76
CA LEU A 105 -0.69 7.67 -1.39
C LEU A 105 0.39 8.43 -0.62
N ILE A 106 0.07 9.63 -0.16
CA ILE A 106 0.96 10.45 0.67
C ILE A 106 0.51 10.31 2.11
N LEU A 107 1.39 9.77 2.96
CA LEU A 107 1.16 9.58 4.39
C LEU A 107 2.00 10.59 5.18
N LYS A 108 1.33 11.52 5.88
CA LYS A 108 1.94 12.45 6.83
C LYS A 108 1.86 11.82 8.21
N ILE A 109 2.95 11.23 8.68
CA ILE A 109 2.99 10.39 9.88
C ILE A 109 3.08 11.29 11.13
N GLU A 110 2.05 11.26 11.96
CA GLU A 110 2.00 12.01 13.23
C GLU A 110 2.63 11.21 14.37
N GLY A 111 2.46 9.89 14.37
CA GLY A 111 3.03 9.00 15.36
C GLY A 111 3.26 7.59 14.83
N SER A 112 4.35 6.96 15.29
CA SER A 112 4.77 5.63 14.86
C SER A 112 5.47 4.87 15.98
N THR A 113 5.33 3.53 16.00
CA THR A 113 6.17 2.64 16.82
C THR A 113 7.63 2.59 16.37
N PHE A 114 7.92 3.09 15.16
CA PHE A 114 9.27 3.41 14.70
C PHE A 114 9.45 4.94 14.76
N PRO A 115 10.01 5.51 15.85
CA PRO A 115 9.99 6.94 16.11
C PRO A 115 10.67 7.80 15.03
N ASN A 116 11.58 7.21 14.24
CA ASN A 116 12.26 7.91 13.13
C ASN A 116 11.29 8.37 12.04
N TRP A 117 10.08 7.82 12.00
CA TRP A 117 9.05 8.24 11.05
C TRP A 117 8.15 9.38 11.55
N ASN A 118 8.19 9.71 12.84
CA ASN A 118 7.38 10.79 13.41
C ASN A 118 7.68 12.13 12.71
N GLY A 119 6.66 12.83 12.29
CA GLY A 119 6.77 14.12 11.59
C GLY A 119 7.23 14.01 10.13
N THR A 120 7.42 12.80 9.60
CA THR A 120 7.84 12.62 8.19
C THR A 120 6.63 12.48 7.25
N SER A 121 6.89 12.70 5.97
CA SER A 121 5.94 12.41 4.89
C SER A 121 6.51 11.30 4.00
N GLN A 122 5.68 10.32 3.68
CA GLN A 122 6.04 9.19 2.81
C GLN A 122 5.11 9.13 1.61
N GLU A 123 5.68 9.03 0.43
CA GLU A 123 4.96 8.86 -0.82
C GLU A 123 5.05 7.39 -1.28
N ARG A 124 3.91 6.82 -1.65
CA ARG A 124 3.78 5.40 -1.99
C ARG A 124 2.97 5.24 -3.26
N PRO A 125 3.55 4.77 -4.37
CA PRO A 125 2.80 4.42 -5.56
C PRO A 125 1.60 3.53 -5.22
N LEU A 126 0.39 3.94 -5.63
CA LEU A 126 -0.88 3.39 -5.19
C LEU A 126 -1.66 2.82 -6.37
N THR A 127 -2.27 1.66 -6.15
CA THR A 127 -3.31 1.11 -7.02
C THR A 127 -4.49 0.67 -6.16
N VAL A 128 -5.70 1.04 -6.57
CA VAL A 128 -6.96 0.55 -5.97
C VAL A 128 -7.82 -0.05 -7.07
N ALA A 129 -8.21 -1.29 -6.92
CA ALA A 129 -9.07 -2.01 -7.86
C ALA A 129 -10.15 -2.76 -7.08
N LYS A 130 -11.41 -2.30 -7.18
CA LYS A 130 -12.54 -2.87 -6.43
C LYS A 130 -12.26 -2.90 -4.92
N ASP A 131 -12.08 -4.11 -4.38
CA ASP A 131 -11.86 -4.36 -2.95
C ASP A 131 -10.39 -4.61 -2.60
N GLU A 132 -9.47 -4.32 -3.51
CA GLU A 132 -8.04 -4.48 -3.32
C GLU A 132 -7.32 -3.14 -3.40
N LEU A 133 -6.39 -2.93 -2.46
CA LEU A 133 -5.50 -1.78 -2.40
C LEU A 133 -4.07 -2.27 -2.35
N ARG A 134 -3.21 -1.72 -3.19
CA ARG A 134 -1.77 -2.01 -3.26
C ARG A 134 -0.99 -0.72 -3.18
N TYR A 135 0.11 -0.74 -2.44
CA TYR A 135 1.10 0.32 -2.50
C TYR A 135 2.51 -0.23 -2.29
N LYS A 136 3.52 0.55 -2.71
CA LYS A 136 4.93 0.19 -2.49
C LYS A 136 5.54 1.06 -1.41
N VAL A 137 6.39 0.45 -0.57
CA VAL A 137 7.17 1.14 0.46
C VAL A 137 8.59 1.29 -0.05
N ALA A 138 9.03 2.53 -0.29
CA ALA A 138 10.36 2.81 -0.85
C ALA A 138 11.48 2.44 0.13
N VAL A 139 11.31 2.79 1.41
CA VAL A 139 12.30 2.50 2.47
C VAL A 139 11.56 1.86 3.66
N PRO A 140 11.54 0.51 3.75
CA PRO A 140 10.96 -0.18 4.89
C PRO A 140 11.71 0.10 6.20
N SER A 141 10.98 0.18 7.32
CA SER A 141 11.58 0.41 8.65
C SER A 141 12.46 -0.75 9.13
N ALA A 142 12.21 -1.96 8.64
CA ALA A 142 13.01 -3.15 8.93
C ALA A 142 14.26 -3.29 8.04
N GLY A 143 14.55 -2.27 7.24
CA GLY A 143 15.61 -2.30 6.22
C GLY A 143 15.14 -2.87 4.88
N ALA A 144 15.96 -2.75 3.85
CA ALA A 144 15.67 -3.32 2.53
C ALA A 144 15.80 -4.86 2.61
N GLY A 145 14.66 -5.54 2.59
CA GLY A 145 14.62 -6.99 2.40
C GLY A 145 14.91 -7.37 0.94
N THR A 146 15.15 -8.65 0.69
CA THR A 146 15.35 -9.19 -0.67
C THR A 146 14.02 -9.41 -1.42
N GLY A 147 12.88 -9.18 -0.77
CA GLY A 147 11.53 -9.40 -1.29
C GLY A 147 10.87 -8.15 -1.85
N SER A 148 9.62 -8.30 -2.24
CA SER A 148 8.78 -7.19 -2.70
C SER A 148 8.51 -6.22 -1.56
N ASN A 149 8.68 -4.93 -1.81
CA ASN A 149 8.23 -3.86 -0.90
C ASN A 149 6.76 -3.49 -1.14
N GLU A 150 6.02 -4.31 -1.89
CA GLU A 150 4.59 -4.11 -2.12
C GLU A 150 3.78 -4.61 -0.92
N VAL A 151 2.77 -3.85 -0.56
CA VAL A 151 1.82 -4.20 0.50
C VAL A 151 0.44 -4.30 -0.13
N VAL A 152 -0.24 -5.41 0.11
CA VAL A 152 -1.56 -5.72 -0.45
C VAL A 152 -2.59 -5.81 0.67
N TRP A 153 -3.68 -5.10 0.47
CA TRP A 153 -4.81 -5.03 1.38
C TRP A 153 -6.10 -5.41 0.68
N LYS A 154 -7.02 -6.00 1.40
CA LYS A 154 -8.38 -6.25 0.94
C LYS A 154 -9.37 -5.50 1.81
N ARG A 155 -10.43 -4.94 1.21
CA ARG A 155 -11.48 -4.25 1.95
C ARG A 155 -12.08 -5.20 2.99
N ALA A 156 -12.14 -4.75 4.25
CA ALA A 156 -12.81 -5.50 5.31
C ALA A 156 -14.31 -5.57 5.04
N LYS A 157 -14.91 -6.73 5.29
CA LYS A 157 -16.36 -6.97 5.17
C LYS A 157 -17.05 -6.66 6.49
#